data_de923f9f668bef50d623635bef2b26a4
#
_entry.id   de923f9f668bef50d623635bef2b26a4
#
_cell.length_a   1.000
_cell.length_b   1.000
_cell.length_c   1.000
_cell.angle_alpha   90.00
_cell.angle_beta   90.00
_cell.angle_gamma   90.00
#
_symmetry.space_group_name_H-M   'P 1'
#
loop_
_entity.id
_entity.type
_entity.pdbx_description
1 polymer ?
#
loop_
_entity_poly.entity_id
_entity_poly.type
_entity_poly.pdbx_seq_one_letter_code
_entity_poly.pdbx_strand_id
1 'polypeptide(L)'
;MRSMLLTISVIVCLVSSAAAQTKAIADLANYRAADREEMLKAGARREGRFMWYTTLTAHKEIAAVFEAKYPGIRVETYRTGSRDLLRRILSEAQSKRNLADVIETTPPTLMVMRDSKLLAPYFSPHLPAFPADSKEEADKDKVFWTTDRESLVGLGYNRNLMRASEAPKSFSDLLKLENKGKLAVSGDDTGVRMIGAMLRAKGEEYVKQLKALEIRMHMISGGALHELLAAGEMPMSISIFRNHVLAAQPKGAPTEWMPLDLVVSNAGGVAVPLASNNPHSALLFADFLISPEGQKIFEERFRFATPSKHYGFKRWYPEKGLTTDQYEKAQDRWLKLLREVTRK
;
A
#
# COMPACT_ATOMS: atom_id res chain seq x y z
N MET A 1 15.25 51.31 14.02
CA MET A 1 14.26 50.63 14.86
C MET A 1 12.99 50.19 14.16
N ARG A 2 12.53 50.78 13.04
CA ARG A 2 11.30 50.33 12.31
C ARG A 2 11.45 49.00 11.52
N SER A 3 12.67 48.67 11.08
CA SER A 3 12.90 47.43 10.25
C SER A 3 12.88 46.13 11.09
N MET A 4 13.22 46.18 12.38
CA MET A 4 13.32 45.01 13.27
C MET A 4 11.95 44.51 13.76
N LEU A 5 10.97 45.43 13.87
CA LEU A 5 9.60 45.09 14.29
C LEU A 5 8.80 44.37 13.20
N LEU A 6 9.06 44.64 11.90
CA LEU A 6 8.39 43.95 10.77
C LEU A 6 8.81 42.48 10.67
N THR A 7 10.07 42.16 10.96
CA THR A 7 10.60 40.77 10.85
C THR A 7 10.02 39.88 11.97
N ILE A 8 9.82 40.42 13.17
CA ILE A 8 9.23 39.66 14.28
C ILE A 8 7.75 39.38 14.03
N SER A 9 6.99 40.34 13.48
CA SER A 9 5.57 40.14 13.15
C SER A 9 5.33 39.02 12.10
N VAL A 10 6.19 38.91 11.08
CA VAL A 10 6.06 37.86 10.05
C VAL A 10 6.36 36.48 10.62
N ILE A 11 7.36 36.35 11.51
CA ILE A 11 7.70 35.05 12.12
C ILE A 11 6.59 34.62 13.10
N VAL A 12 6.02 35.54 13.88
CA VAL A 12 4.91 35.21 14.79
C VAL A 12 3.64 34.79 14.03
N CYS A 13 3.33 35.42 12.88
CA CYS A 13 2.19 35.02 12.04
C CYS A 13 2.35 33.62 11.43
N LEU A 14 3.56 33.23 11.00
CA LEU A 14 3.81 31.91 10.43
C LEU A 14 3.73 30.77 11.46
N VAL A 15 4.22 31.01 12.68
CA VAL A 15 4.12 30.02 13.77
C VAL A 15 2.67 29.86 14.25
N SER A 16 1.92 30.96 14.33
CA SER A 16 0.50 30.94 14.71
C SER A 16 -0.36 30.19 13.67
N SER A 17 -0.07 30.30 12.39
CA SER A 17 -0.77 29.61 11.30
C SER A 17 -0.56 28.10 11.35
N ALA A 18 0.68 27.62 11.50
CA ALA A 18 0.98 26.19 11.58
C ALA A 18 0.36 25.53 12.83
N ALA A 19 0.41 26.19 13.99
CA ALA A 19 -0.22 25.69 15.22
C ALA A 19 -1.75 25.63 15.11
N ALA A 20 -2.38 26.61 14.43
CA ALA A 20 -3.81 26.64 14.17
C ALA A 20 -4.23 25.49 13.21
N GLN A 21 -3.47 25.21 12.17
CA GLN A 21 -3.71 24.08 11.25
C GLN A 21 -3.61 22.72 11.95
N THR A 22 -2.56 22.52 12.74
CA THR A 22 -2.38 21.27 13.50
C THR A 22 -3.52 21.05 14.49
N LYS A 23 -4.01 22.10 15.14
CA LYS A 23 -5.18 22.02 16.02
C LYS A 23 -6.45 21.69 15.23
N ALA A 24 -6.67 22.35 14.09
CA ALA A 24 -7.84 22.10 13.25
C ALA A 24 -7.94 20.66 12.77
N ILE A 25 -6.84 20.07 12.29
CA ILE A 25 -6.85 18.66 11.85
C ILE A 25 -7.09 17.72 13.03
N ALA A 26 -6.51 17.98 14.22
CA ALA A 26 -6.70 17.16 15.39
C ALA A 26 -8.15 17.15 15.89
N ASP A 27 -8.81 18.32 15.90
CA ASP A 27 -10.21 18.45 16.30
C ASP A 27 -11.14 17.71 15.32
N LEU A 28 -10.96 17.88 14.00
CA LEU A 28 -11.75 17.23 12.96
C LEU A 28 -11.51 15.72 12.90
N ALA A 29 -10.28 15.28 13.10
CA ALA A 29 -9.90 13.87 13.10
C ALA A 29 -10.55 13.09 14.26
N ASN A 30 -10.98 13.77 15.31
CA ASN A 30 -11.69 13.20 16.44
C ASN A 30 -13.22 13.27 16.33
N TYR A 31 -13.77 13.92 15.32
CA TYR A 31 -15.22 14.11 15.20
C TYR A 31 -15.94 12.79 14.88
N ARG A 32 -16.89 12.36 15.73
CA ARG A 32 -17.57 11.05 15.67
C ARG A 32 -19.08 11.11 15.54
N ALA A 33 -19.67 12.31 15.48
CA ALA A 33 -21.12 12.47 15.41
C ALA A 33 -21.67 11.90 14.07
N ALA A 34 -22.96 11.58 14.08
CA ALA A 34 -23.61 10.94 12.93
C ALA A 34 -23.60 11.81 11.65
N ASP A 35 -23.47 13.12 11.81
CA ASP A 35 -23.39 14.10 10.71
C ASP A 35 -21.97 14.32 10.17
N ARG A 36 -20.98 13.46 10.55
CA ARG A 36 -19.57 13.60 10.16
C ARG A 36 -19.40 13.80 8.65
N GLU A 37 -20.04 12.98 7.82
CA GLU A 37 -19.90 13.09 6.37
C GLU A 37 -20.39 14.45 5.87
N GLU A 38 -21.55 14.92 6.33
CA GLU A 38 -22.12 16.21 5.93
C GLU A 38 -21.26 17.39 6.42
N MET A 39 -20.72 17.31 7.63
CA MET A 39 -19.82 18.32 8.20
C MET A 39 -18.51 18.40 7.38
N LEU A 40 -17.89 17.24 7.10
CA LEU A 40 -16.68 17.19 6.29
C LEU A 40 -16.94 17.68 4.85
N LYS A 41 -18.04 17.28 4.24
CA LYS A 41 -18.44 17.72 2.89
C LYS A 41 -18.69 19.24 2.82
N ALA A 42 -19.35 19.83 3.83
CA ALA A 42 -19.55 21.28 3.90
C ALA A 42 -18.21 22.03 4.04
N GLY A 43 -17.28 21.53 4.84
CA GLY A 43 -15.94 22.06 4.97
C GLY A 43 -15.12 21.93 3.69
N ALA A 44 -15.10 20.74 3.10
CA ALA A 44 -14.36 20.44 1.86
C ALA A 44 -14.85 21.29 0.67
N ARG A 45 -16.15 21.59 0.58
CA ARG A 45 -16.66 22.53 -0.44
C ARG A 45 -16.15 23.96 -0.26
N ARG A 46 -15.90 24.41 0.97
CA ARG A 46 -15.27 25.70 1.23
C ARG A 46 -13.79 25.69 0.89
N GLU A 47 -13.11 24.55 1.10
CA GLU A 47 -11.72 24.33 0.69
C GLU A 47 -11.58 24.26 -0.84
N GLY A 48 -12.60 23.71 -1.53
CA GLY A 48 -12.77 23.68 -2.98
C GLY A 48 -11.86 22.69 -3.70
N ARG A 49 -10.68 22.43 -3.17
CA ARG A 49 -9.68 21.48 -3.73
C ARG A 49 -8.75 20.96 -2.65
N PHE A 50 -8.09 19.82 -2.95
CA PHE A 50 -7.02 19.28 -2.11
C PHE A 50 -6.02 18.49 -2.95
N MET A 51 -4.83 18.26 -2.39
CA MET A 51 -3.73 17.57 -3.05
C MET A 51 -3.58 16.14 -2.52
N TRP A 52 -3.75 15.16 -3.40
CA TRP A 52 -3.53 13.74 -3.12
C TRP A 52 -2.19 13.26 -3.66
N TYR A 53 -1.25 12.92 -2.77
CA TYR A 53 0.00 12.26 -3.12
C TYR A 53 -0.19 10.75 -3.10
N THR A 54 0.16 10.06 -4.21
CA THR A 54 -0.14 8.63 -4.31
C THR A 54 0.87 7.86 -5.15
N THR A 55 0.95 6.56 -4.87
CA THR A 55 1.67 5.59 -5.70
C THR A 55 0.75 4.85 -6.65
N LEU A 56 -0.56 5.03 -6.52
CA LEU A 56 -1.58 4.31 -7.26
C LEU A 56 -1.67 4.75 -8.72
N THR A 57 -1.61 3.81 -9.65
CA THR A 57 -1.73 4.10 -11.08
C THR A 57 -3.14 4.54 -11.48
N ALA A 58 -4.17 4.03 -10.79
CA ALA A 58 -5.58 4.34 -11.02
C ALA A 58 -6.05 5.64 -10.35
N HIS A 59 -5.12 6.55 -9.95
CA HIS A 59 -5.44 7.74 -9.18
C HIS A 59 -6.44 8.68 -9.87
N LYS A 60 -6.33 8.85 -11.19
CA LYS A 60 -7.23 9.76 -11.93
C LYS A 60 -8.67 9.26 -11.97
N GLU A 61 -8.84 7.95 -12.16
CA GLU A 61 -10.17 7.32 -12.20
C GLU A 61 -10.83 7.36 -10.81
N ILE A 62 -10.06 7.15 -9.75
CA ILE A 62 -10.58 7.24 -8.37
C ILE A 62 -10.93 8.69 -8.02
N ALA A 63 -10.06 9.65 -8.39
CA ALA A 63 -10.35 11.07 -8.22
C ALA A 63 -11.65 11.47 -8.91
N ALA A 64 -11.86 11.04 -10.17
CA ALA A 64 -13.07 11.34 -10.93
C ALA A 64 -14.34 10.78 -10.26
N VAL A 65 -14.28 9.58 -9.67
CA VAL A 65 -15.43 9.01 -8.93
C VAL A 65 -15.73 9.84 -7.67
N PHE A 66 -14.71 10.25 -6.94
CA PHE A 66 -14.86 11.11 -5.77
C PHE A 66 -15.46 12.47 -6.14
N GLU A 67 -14.95 13.12 -7.18
CA GLU A 67 -15.47 14.41 -7.66
C GLU A 67 -16.93 14.34 -8.13
N ALA A 68 -17.31 13.23 -8.78
CA ALA A 68 -18.69 12.98 -9.18
C ALA A 68 -19.63 12.81 -7.96
N LYS A 69 -19.16 12.15 -6.90
CA LYS A 69 -19.92 11.97 -5.66
C LYS A 69 -20.02 13.26 -4.86
N TYR A 70 -18.98 14.07 -4.85
CA TYR A 70 -18.87 15.29 -4.04
C TYR A 70 -18.64 16.54 -4.92
N PRO A 71 -19.64 16.97 -5.69
CA PRO A 71 -19.50 18.10 -6.61
C PRO A 71 -19.11 19.38 -5.86
N GLY A 72 -18.19 20.14 -6.48
CA GLY A 72 -17.59 21.34 -5.89
C GLY A 72 -16.29 21.11 -5.12
N ILE A 73 -15.79 19.87 -5.06
CA ILE A 73 -14.50 19.50 -4.46
C ILE A 73 -13.61 18.89 -5.55
N ARG A 74 -12.44 19.48 -5.80
CA ARG A 74 -11.50 19.03 -6.82
C ARG A 74 -10.32 18.27 -6.22
N VAL A 75 -9.93 17.16 -6.84
CA VAL A 75 -8.78 16.34 -6.45
C VAL A 75 -7.60 16.66 -7.37
N GLU A 76 -6.60 17.33 -6.85
CA GLU A 76 -5.30 17.47 -7.51
C GLU A 76 -4.42 16.28 -7.14
N THR A 77 -3.76 15.66 -8.10
CA THR A 77 -3.00 14.45 -7.85
C THR A 77 -1.52 14.62 -8.19
N TYR A 78 -0.65 14.11 -7.32
CA TYR A 78 0.76 13.90 -7.61
C TYR A 78 1.10 12.42 -7.44
N ARG A 79 1.46 11.77 -8.56
CA ARG A 79 1.77 10.34 -8.59
C ARG A 79 3.23 10.10 -8.89
N THR A 80 3.90 9.31 -8.02
CA THR A 80 5.26 8.82 -8.23
C THR A 80 5.48 7.51 -7.49
N GLY A 81 6.69 6.93 -7.55
CA GLY A 81 7.06 5.75 -6.75
C GLY A 81 7.25 6.08 -5.27
N SER A 82 7.06 5.09 -4.38
CA SER A 82 7.08 5.28 -2.91
C SER A 82 8.36 5.97 -2.40
N ARG A 83 9.52 5.60 -2.95
CA ARG A 83 10.82 6.17 -2.55
C ARG A 83 10.92 7.66 -2.92
N ASP A 84 10.48 8.03 -4.12
CA ASP A 84 10.50 9.42 -4.58
C ASP A 84 9.47 10.26 -3.85
N LEU A 85 8.31 9.65 -3.56
CA LEU A 85 7.25 10.27 -2.76
C LEU A 85 7.77 10.62 -1.37
N LEU A 86 8.44 9.67 -0.69
CA LEU A 86 9.02 9.89 0.63
C LEU A 86 10.06 11.03 0.61
N ARG A 87 10.98 11.01 -0.38
CA ARG A 87 12.00 12.07 -0.51
C ARG A 87 11.36 13.45 -0.65
N ARG A 88 10.32 13.55 -1.46
CA ARG A 88 9.58 14.79 -1.67
C ARG A 88 8.91 15.26 -0.37
N ILE A 89 8.18 14.40 0.31
CA ILE A 89 7.48 14.74 1.57
C ILE A 89 8.47 15.21 2.64
N LEU A 90 9.60 14.51 2.80
CA LEU A 90 10.63 14.92 3.77
C LEU A 90 11.25 16.28 3.42
N SER A 91 11.52 16.54 2.15
CA SER A 91 12.03 17.84 1.68
C SER A 91 11.02 18.97 1.89
N GLU A 92 9.74 18.72 1.62
CA GLU A 92 8.65 19.67 1.88
C GLU A 92 8.52 19.97 3.38
N ALA A 93 8.57 18.94 4.23
CA ALA A 93 8.51 19.08 5.67
C ALA A 93 9.69 19.91 6.23
N GLN A 94 10.93 19.65 5.76
CA GLN A 94 12.12 20.41 6.14
C GLN A 94 12.00 21.89 5.75
N SER A 95 11.42 22.16 4.57
CA SER A 95 11.21 23.54 4.08
C SER A 95 9.93 24.18 4.62
N LYS A 96 9.19 23.49 5.50
CA LYS A 96 7.87 23.92 6.03
C LYS A 96 6.84 24.24 4.94
N ARG A 97 6.94 23.55 3.79
CA ARG A 97 6.01 23.64 2.66
C ARG A 97 5.27 22.32 2.50
N ASN A 98 4.28 22.09 3.32
CA ASN A 98 3.46 20.89 3.24
C ASN A 98 2.40 21.09 2.14
N LEU A 99 2.51 20.33 1.06
CA LEU A 99 1.61 20.44 -0.10
C LEU A 99 0.59 19.30 -0.13
N ALA A 100 0.91 18.14 0.44
CA ALA A 100 0.02 16.99 0.45
C ALA A 100 -1.07 17.15 1.54
N ASP A 101 -2.31 16.90 1.17
CA ASP A 101 -3.45 16.81 2.10
C ASP A 101 -3.79 15.35 2.43
N VAL A 102 -3.65 14.45 1.44
CA VAL A 102 -3.80 13.01 1.62
C VAL A 102 -2.61 12.29 1.02
N ILE A 103 -2.17 11.23 1.67
CA ILE A 103 -1.09 10.37 1.17
C ILE A 103 -1.61 8.94 1.08
N GLU A 104 -1.46 8.34 -0.09
CA GLU A 104 -1.63 6.90 -0.32
C GLU A 104 -0.32 6.33 -0.81
N THR A 105 0.28 5.41 -0.04
CA THR A 105 1.54 4.79 -0.39
C THR A 105 1.74 3.49 0.37
N THR A 106 2.88 2.83 0.14
CA THR A 106 3.21 1.58 0.85
C THR A 106 3.57 1.80 2.32
N PRO A 107 3.23 0.86 3.23
CA PRO A 107 3.47 1.00 4.66
C PRO A 107 4.90 1.38 5.05
N PRO A 108 6.00 0.89 4.43
CA PRO A 108 7.35 1.31 4.80
C PRO A 108 7.57 2.83 4.72
N THR A 109 6.98 3.49 3.70
CA THR A 109 7.01 4.95 3.58
C THR A 109 6.21 5.61 4.70
N LEU A 110 5.03 5.06 5.02
CA LEU A 110 4.17 5.59 6.09
C LEU A 110 4.82 5.41 7.48
N MET A 111 5.57 4.33 7.71
CA MET A 111 6.34 4.12 8.94
C MET A 111 7.37 5.23 9.16
N VAL A 112 8.16 5.57 8.15
CA VAL A 112 9.11 6.69 8.22
C VAL A 112 8.40 8.01 8.53
N MET A 113 7.25 8.25 7.89
CA MET A 113 6.46 9.46 8.13
C MET A 113 5.86 9.51 9.54
N ARG A 114 5.36 8.37 10.07
CA ARG A 114 4.89 8.24 11.45
C ARG A 114 6.02 8.55 12.44
N ASP A 115 7.19 7.92 12.26
CA ASP A 115 8.35 8.08 13.14
C ASP A 115 8.90 9.52 13.09
N SER A 116 8.75 10.19 11.94
CA SER A 116 9.06 11.63 11.74
C SER A 116 7.95 12.56 12.24
N LYS A 117 6.86 12.03 12.83
CA LYS A 117 5.71 12.81 13.36
C LYS A 117 5.02 13.69 12.30
N LEU A 118 4.94 13.19 11.07
CA LEU A 118 4.32 13.89 9.94
C LEU A 118 2.85 13.51 9.72
N LEU A 119 2.36 12.44 10.37
CA LEU A 119 1.01 11.93 10.21
C LEU A 119 0.09 12.35 11.37
N ALA A 120 -1.14 12.71 11.04
CA ALA A 120 -2.20 12.94 12.01
C ALA A 120 -2.90 11.60 12.32
N PRO A 121 -3.07 11.25 13.61
CA PRO A 121 -4.01 10.20 13.98
C PRO A 121 -5.44 10.60 13.61
N TYR A 122 -6.18 9.73 12.90
CA TYR A 122 -7.56 10.03 12.53
C TYR A 122 -8.51 8.87 12.81
N PHE A 123 -9.75 9.22 13.10
CA PHE A 123 -10.90 8.33 13.18
C PHE A 123 -11.60 8.24 11.82
N SER A 124 -12.16 7.06 11.51
CA SER A 124 -13.15 6.89 10.46
C SER A 124 -14.23 5.90 10.91
N PRO A 125 -15.51 6.13 10.56
CA PRO A 125 -16.60 5.22 10.90
C PRO A 125 -16.47 3.86 10.21
N HIS A 126 -15.62 3.75 9.20
CA HIS A 126 -15.39 2.51 8.44
C HIS A 126 -14.30 1.61 9.03
N LEU A 127 -13.46 2.11 9.97
CA LEU A 127 -12.36 1.34 10.58
C LEU A 127 -12.76 0.01 11.25
N PRO A 128 -13.97 -0.13 11.84
CA PRO A 128 -14.40 -1.42 12.42
C PRO A 128 -14.49 -2.57 11.41
N ALA A 129 -14.68 -2.30 10.12
CA ALA A 129 -14.72 -3.32 9.07
C ALA A 129 -13.32 -3.85 8.68
N PHE A 130 -12.25 -3.20 9.14
CA PHE A 130 -10.87 -3.52 8.78
C PHE A 130 -10.19 -4.34 9.88
N PRO A 131 -9.52 -5.47 9.54
CA PRO A 131 -8.80 -6.27 10.53
C PRO A 131 -7.62 -5.48 11.14
N ALA A 132 -7.23 -5.83 12.36
CA ALA A 132 -6.16 -5.15 13.09
C ALA A 132 -4.83 -5.12 12.32
N ASP A 133 -4.51 -6.21 11.59
CA ASP A 133 -3.27 -6.31 10.81
C ASP A 133 -3.20 -5.33 9.64
N SER A 134 -4.34 -4.84 9.15
CA SER A 134 -4.42 -3.88 8.05
C SER A 134 -4.42 -2.41 8.50
N LYS A 135 -4.30 -2.16 9.79
CA LYS A 135 -4.33 -0.82 10.40
C LYS A 135 -3.06 -0.56 11.18
N GLU A 136 -2.54 0.66 11.14
CA GLU A 136 -1.54 1.13 12.09
C GLU A 136 -2.23 2.00 13.13
N GLU A 137 -2.53 1.39 14.26
CA GLU A 137 -3.27 2.04 15.35
C GLU A 137 -2.42 3.11 16.03
N ALA A 138 -3.00 4.27 16.26
CA ALA A 138 -2.41 5.38 17.02
C ALA A 138 -2.90 5.40 18.47
N ASP A 139 -4.19 5.19 18.67
CA ASP A 139 -4.85 4.93 19.95
C ASP A 139 -6.16 4.15 19.68
N LYS A 140 -6.99 3.92 20.70
CA LYS A 140 -8.10 2.95 20.74
C LYS A 140 -8.97 2.84 19.48
N ASP A 141 -9.19 3.92 18.74
CA ASP A 141 -10.11 3.97 17.60
C ASP A 141 -9.62 4.91 16.49
N LYS A 142 -8.37 5.34 16.57
CA LYS A 142 -7.69 6.13 15.55
C LYS A 142 -6.51 5.38 14.99
N VAL A 143 -6.20 5.70 13.74
CA VAL A 143 -5.09 5.12 13.01
C VAL A 143 -4.18 6.22 12.47
N PHE A 144 -2.88 5.92 12.33
CA PHE A 144 -1.98 6.72 11.50
C PHE A 144 -2.24 6.46 10.01
N TRP A 145 -2.57 5.21 9.67
CA TRP A 145 -3.07 4.81 8.34
C TRP A 145 -3.87 3.51 8.44
N THR A 146 -4.70 3.28 7.44
CA THR A 146 -5.29 1.98 7.20
C THR A 146 -5.05 1.56 5.75
N THR A 147 -4.93 0.26 5.52
CA THR A 147 -4.80 -0.29 4.18
C THR A 147 -6.10 -0.07 3.42
N ASP A 148 -6.04 0.68 2.33
CA ASP A 148 -7.17 0.95 1.45
C ASP A 148 -7.29 -0.11 0.34
N ARG A 149 -6.18 -0.73 -0.07
CA ARG A 149 -6.13 -1.78 -1.09
C ARG A 149 -4.98 -2.75 -0.87
N GLU A 150 -5.12 -3.95 -1.43
CA GLU A 150 -4.08 -4.98 -1.38
C GLU A 150 -3.77 -5.52 -2.78
N SER A 151 -2.50 -5.50 -3.16
CA SER A 151 -1.97 -6.32 -4.25
C SER A 151 -1.46 -7.63 -3.63
N LEU A 152 -2.27 -8.68 -3.70
CA LEU A 152 -1.93 -9.97 -3.08
C LEU A 152 -0.91 -10.72 -3.93
N VAL A 153 0.19 -11.16 -3.30
CA VAL A 153 1.27 -11.91 -3.95
C VAL A 153 1.15 -13.38 -3.63
N GLY A 154 1.22 -14.20 -4.65
CA GLY A 154 1.14 -15.66 -4.56
C GLY A 154 1.78 -16.35 -5.75
N LEU A 155 1.45 -17.62 -5.94
CA LEU A 155 1.87 -18.41 -7.10
C LEU A 155 1.06 -17.98 -8.32
N GLY A 156 1.74 -17.66 -9.42
CA GLY A 156 1.13 -17.59 -10.75
C GLY A 156 1.63 -18.71 -11.62
N TYR A 157 0.77 -19.27 -12.47
CA TYR A 157 1.19 -20.26 -13.47
C TYR A 157 0.50 -20.05 -14.82
N ASN A 158 1.11 -20.53 -15.90
CA ASN A 158 0.57 -20.47 -17.24
C ASN A 158 -0.16 -21.80 -17.57
N ARG A 159 -1.47 -21.72 -17.88
CA ARG A 159 -2.35 -22.87 -18.17
C ARG A 159 -1.95 -23.65 -19.42
N ASN A 160 -1.24 -23.04 -20.35
CA ASN A 160 -0.76 -23.70 -21.56
C ASN A 160 0.47 -24.56 -21.29
N LEU A 161 1.20 -24.30 -20.18
CA LEU A 161 2.45 -24.99 -19.82
C LEU A 161 2.30 -25.91 -18.61
N MET A 162 1.23 -25.73 -17.81
CA MET A 162 1.01 -26.46 -16.57
C MET A 162 -0.48 -26.66 -16.32
N ARG A 163 -0.89 -27.88 -16.01
CA ARG A 163 -2.27 -28.19 -15.61
C ARG A 163 -2.54 -27.73 -14.19
N ALA A 164 -3.76 -27.33 -13.88
CA ALA A 164 -4.17 -26.92 -12.55
C ALA A 164 -3.93 -28.01 -11.46
N SER A 165 -3.99 -29.27 -11.83
CA SER A 165 -3.70 -30.40 -10.93
C SER A 165 -2.22 -30.53 -10.55
N GLU A 166 -1.33 -29.98 -11.36
CA GLU A 166 0.14 -30.02 -11.18
C GLU A 166 0.65 -28.79 -10.44
N ALA A 167 -0.14 -27.70 -10.39
CA ALA A 167 0.25 -26.48 -9.73
C ALA A 167 0.38 -26.68 -8.21
N PRO A 168 1.51 -26.24 -7.60
CA PRO A 168 1.71 -26.30 -6.14
C PRO A 168 0.61 -25.57 -5.38
N LYS A 169 0.06 -26.19 -4.32
CA LYS A 169 -1.00 -25.65 -3.48
C LYS A 169 -0.51 -25.18 -2.10
N SER A 170 0.75 -25.49 -1.80
CA SER A 170 1.40 -25.13 -0.54
C SER A 170 2.88 -24.83 -0.77
N PHE A 171 3.54 -24.20 0.21
CA PHE A 171 4.98 -24.07 0.20
C PHE A 171 5.68 -25.43 0.17
N SER A 172 5.13 -26.43 0.88
CA SER A 172 5.71 -27.79 0.84
C SER A 172 5.63 -28.44 -0.54
N ASP A 173 4.59 -28.16 -1.31
CA ASP A 173 4.48 -28.66 -2.68
C ASP A 173 5.53 -28.08 -3.63
N LEU A 174 6.03 -26.86 -3.35
CA LEU A 174 7.09 -26.26 -4.16
C LEU A 174 8.36 -27.12 -4.17
N LEU A 175 8.68 -27.79 -3.06
CA LEU A 175 9.91 -28.60 -2.92
C LEU A 175 9.87 -29.94 -3.69
N LYS A 176 8.78 -30.29 -4.32
CA LYS A 176 8.73 -31.50 -5.14
C LYS A 176 9.70 -31.41 -6.32
N LEU A 177 10.46 -32.47 -6.58
CA LEU A 177 11.50 -32.50 -7.62
C LEU A 177 10.98 -32.17 -9.03
N GLU A 178 9.71 -32.46 -9.29
CA GLU A 178 9.05 -32.13 -10.57
C GLU A 178 9.00 -30.61 -10.84
N ASN A 179 9.19 -29.76 -9.83
CA ASN A 179 9.22 -28.30 -9.94
C ASN A 179 10.62 -27.74 -10.23
N LYS A 180 11.65 -28.59 -10.23
CA LYS A 180 13.03 -28.15 -10.50
C LYS A 180 13.14 -27.48 -11.87
N GLY A 181 13.71 -26.28 -11.91
CA GLY A 181 13.91 -25.48 -13.12
C GLY A 181 12.66 -24.81 -13.69
N LYS A 182 11.47 -25.02 -13.07
CA LYS A 182 10.20 -24.46 -13.55
C LYS A 182 9.78 -23.18 -12.85
N LEU A 183 10.43 -22.82 -11.74
CA LEU A 183 10.07 -21.69 -10.90
C LEU A 183 10.84 -20.42 -11.26
N ALA A 184 10.13 -19.30 -11.24
CA ALA A 184 10.70 -17.98 -11.32
C ALA A 184 10.29 -17.13 -10.09
N VAL A 185 11.06 -16.05 -9.85
CA VAL A 185 10.79 -15.06 -8.82
C VAL A 185 11.29 -13.69 -9.26
N SER A 186 10.61 -12.60 -8.88
CA SER A 186 11.15 -11.25 -9.07
C SER A 186 12.28 -10.95 -8.09
N GLY A 187 13.28 -10.22 -8.55
CA GLY A 187 14.38 -9.75 -7.71
C GLY A 187 14.09 -8.42 -7.00
N ASP A 188 12.86 -7.92 -7.11
CA ASP A 188 12.38 -6.72 -6.43
C ASP A 188 11.78 -7.03 -5.05
N ASP A 189 11.23 -6.02 -4.39
CA ASP A 189 10.58 -6.14 -3.08
C ASP A 189 9.50 -7.24 -3.03
N THR A 190 8.88 -7.58 -4.16
CA THR A 190 7.82 -8.59 -4.23
C THR A 190 8.37 -9.99 -3.95
N GLY A 191 9.46 -10.36 -4.62
CA GLY A 191 10.13 -11.64 -4.38
C GLY A 191 10.80 -11.69 -3.01
N VAL A 192 11.40 -10.58 -2.56
CA VAL A 192 11.98 -10.45 -1.23
C VAL A 192 10.94 -10.74 -0.14
N ARG A 193 9.76 -10.14 -0.22
CA ARG A 193 8.66 -10.38 0.72
C ARG A 193 8.11 -11.80 0.65
N MET A 194 8.12 -12.43 -0.52
CA MET A 194 7.72 -13.84 -0.65
C MET A 194 8.67 -14.77 0.11
N ILE A 195 9.99 -14.52 0.06
CA ILE A 195 10.95 -15.24 0.91
C ILE A 195 10.67 -14.98 2.40
N GLY A 196 10.32 -13.75 2.77
CA GLY A 196 9.89 -13.42 4.12
C GLY A 196 8.66 -14.22 4.57
N ALA A 197 7.66 -14.40 3.70
CA ALA A 197 6.49 -15.21 3.99
C ALA A 197 6.83 -16.69 4.18
N MET A 198 7.70 -17.24 3.34
CA MET A 198 8.18 -18.62 3.47
C MET A 198 8.99 -18.82 4.76
N LEU A 199 9.89 -17.89 5.07
CA LEU A 199 10.66 -17.90 6.32
C LEU A 199 9.74 -17.87 7.55
N ARG A 200 8.72 -17.01 7.53
CA ARG A 200 7.73 -16.90 8.60
C ARG A 200 6.88 -18.18 8.79
N ALA A 201 6.46 -18.78 7.67
CA ALA A 201 5.56 -19.93 7.72
C ALA A 201 6.26 -21.26 7.95
N LYS A 202 7.49 -21.44 7.45
CA LYS A 202 8.20 -22.74 7.40
C LYS A 202 9.60 -22.72 8.03
N GLY A 203 10.15 -21.54 8.33
CA GLY A 203 11.50 -21.42 8.90
C GLY A 203 12.60 -21.39 7.86
N GLU A 204 13.86 -21.18 8.33
CA GLU A 204 15.01 -20.92 7.47
C GLU A 204 15.48 -22.19 6.72
N GLU A 205 15.40 -23.34 7.37
CA GLU A 205 15.78 -24.62 6.74
C GLU A 205 14.92 -24.94 5.51
N TYR A 206 13.62 -24.64 5.57
CA TYR A 206 12.76 -24.74 4.41
C TYR A 206 13.21 -23.80 3.27
N VAL A 207 13.51 -22.54 3.61
CA VAL A 207 13.96 -21.56 2.59
C VAL A 207 15.26 -22.02 1.93
N LYS A 208 16.22 -22.54 2.69
CA LYS A 208 17.49 -23.08 2.13
C LYS A 208 17.29 -24.25 1.17
N GLN A 209 16.28 -25.11 1.43
CA GLN A 209 15.94 -26.23 0.52
C GLN A 209 15.49 -25.75 -0.87
N LEU A 210 14.95 -24.55 -1.00
CA LEU A 210 14.56 -23.98 -2.30
C LEU A 210 15.72 -23.90 -3.30
N LYS A 211 16.97 -23.89 -2.84
CA LYS A 211 18.17 -23.89 -3.70
C LYS A 211 18.20 -25.09 -4.66
N ALA A 212 17.68 -26.23 -4.22
CA ALA A 212 17.62 -27.44 -5.05
C ALA A 212 16.66 -27.30 -6.25
N LEU A 213 15.73 -26.35 -6.21
CA LEU A 213 14.74 -26.11 -7.27
C LEU A 213 15.30 -25.27 -8.42
N GLU A 214 16.49 -24.70 -8.31
CA GLU A 214 17.10 -23.86 -9.33
C GLU A 214 16.20 -22.72 -9.81
N ILE A 215 15.59 -22.01 -8.86
CA ILE A 215 14.66 -20.92 -9.13
C ILE A 215 15.36 -19.79 -9.91
N ARG A 216 14.78 -19.35 -11.02
CA ARG A 216 15.31 -18.23 -11.82
C ARG A 216 14.87 -16.90 -11.21
N MET A 217 15.83 -16.03 -10.89
CA MET A 217 15.55 -14.69 -10.44
C MET A 217 15.57 -13.70 -11.62
N HIS A 218 14.50 -12.95 -11.79
CA HIS A 218 14.39 -11.89 -12.80
C HIS A 218 14.43 -10.52 -12.11
N MET A 219 15.40 -9.67 -12.48
CA MET A 219 15.56 -8.31 -11.94
C MET A 219 14.58 -7.32 -12.58
N ILE A 220 13.29 -7.66 -12.53
CA ILE A 220 12.17 -6.90 -13.09
C ILE A 220 11.03 -6.80 -12.07
N SER A 221 10.09 -5.88 -12.31
CA SER A 221 8.91 -5.73 -11.46
C SER A 221 7.97 -6.94 -11.55
N GLY A 222 7.15 -7.15 -10.51
CA GLY A 222 6.14 -8.20 -10.52
C GLY A 222 5.13 -8.08 -11.68
N GLY A 223 4.89 -6.87 -12.20
CA GLY A 223 4.07 -6.65 -13.40
C GLY A 223 4.74 -7.19 -14.65
N ALA A 224 6.01 -6.83 -14.90
CA ALA A 224 6.77 -7.33 -16.03
C ALA A 224 6.99 -8.85 -15.94
N LEU A 225 7.16 -9.39 -14.74
CA LEU A 225 7.26 -10.84 -14.53
C LEU A 225 5.96 -11.56 -14.92
N HIS A 226 4.79 -10.95 -14.63
CA HIS A 226 3.51 -11.50 -15.07
C HIS A 226 3.37 -11.50 -16.61
N GLU A 227 3.88 -10.49 -17.30
CA GLU A 227 3.90 -10.45 -18.77
C GLU A 227 4.73 -11.59 -19.36
N LEU A 228 5.92 -11.88 -18.82
CA LEU A 228 6.74 -13.02 -19.21
C LEU A 228 6.03 -14.37 -18.94
N LEU A 229 5.37 -14.48 -17.78
CA LEU A 229 4.56 -15.65 -17.45
C LEU A 229 3.43 -15.86 -18.46
N ALA A 230 2.71 -14.78 -18.83
CA ALA A 230 1.62 -14.83 -19.81
C ALA A 230 2.12 -15.20 -21.22
N ALA A 231 3.30 -14.73 -21.61
CA ALA A 231 3.96 -15.07 -22.85
C ALA A 231 4.46 -16.53 -22.92
N GLY A 232 4.50 -17.26 -21.79
CA GLY A 232 4.95 -18.64 -21.72
C GLY A 232 6.46 -18.81 -21.56
N GLU A 233 7.20 -17.76 -21.16
CA GLU A 233 8.64 -17.83 -20.91
C GLU A 233 9.00 -18.70 -19.69
N MET A 234 8.02 -18.96 -18.85
CA MET A 234 8.14 -19.81 -17.65
C MET A 234 6.80 -20.47 -17.32
N PRO A 235 6.79 -21.70 -16.77
CA PRO A 235 5.55 -22.37 -16.35
C PRO A 235 4.90 -21.69 -15.15
N MET A 236 5.69 -21.22 -14.15
CA MET A 236 5.18 -20.64 -12.92
C MET A 236 6.16 -19.67 -12.24
N SER A 237 5.62 -18.79 -11.42
CA SER A 237 6.39 -17.87 -10.56
C SER A 237 5.73 -17.70 -9.20
N ILE A 238 6.57 -17.64 -8.15
CA ILE A 238 6.11 -17.47 -6.75
C ILE A 238 5.87 -16.02 -6.34
N SER A 239 6.00 -15.05 -7.24
CA SER A 239 5.89 -13.61 -6.93
C SER A 239 4.95 -12.87 -7.89
N ILE A 240 3.78 -13.44 -8.15
CA ILE A 240 2.78 -12.87 -9.06
C ILE A 240 1.66 -12.19 -8.27
N PHE A 241 1.27 -11.00 -8.73
CA PHE A 241 0.15 -10.26 -8.18
C PHE A 241 -1.19 -10.80 -8.70
N ARG A 242 -2.11 -11.10 -7.77
CA ARG A 242 -3.47 -11.56 -8.09
C ARG A 242 -4.21 -10.59 -9.01
N ASN A 243 -4.15 -9.30 -8.73
CA ASN A 243 -4.85 -8.28 -9.52
C ASN A 243 -4.35 -8.19 -10.97
N HIS A 244 -3.06 -8.46 -11.25
CA HIS A 244 -2.55 -8.50 -12.62
C HIS A 244 -3.14 -9.69 -13.40
N VAL A 245 -3.19 -10.86 -12.78
CA VAL A 245 -3.82 -12.05 -13.40
C VAL A 245 -5.29 -11.79 -13.68
N LEU A 246 -6.07 -11.33 -12.69
CA LEU A 246 -7.49 -11.04 -12.85
C LEU A 246 -7.79 -9.93 -13.87
N ALA A 247 -6.90 -8.99 -14.07
CA ALA A 247 -7.05 -7.95 -15.10
C ALA A 247 -6.68 -8.43 -16.51
N ALA A 248 -5.81 -9.45 -16.62
CA ALA A 248 -5.35 -9.98 -17.89
C ALA A 248 -6.22 -11.14 -18.43
N GLN A 249 -6.86 -11.91 -17.55
CA GLN A 249 -7.73 -13.04 -17.94
C GLN A 249 -8.84 -12.66 -18.93
N PRO A 250 -9.60 -11.54 -18.73
CA PRO A 250 -10.62 -11.13 -19.70
C PRO A 250 -10.06 -10.75 -21.08
N LYS A 251 -8.73 -10.49 -21.16
CA LYS A 251 -7.99 -10.18 -22.38
C LYS A 251 -7.38 -11.42 -23.04
N GLY A 252 -7.69 -12.62 -22.51
CA GLY A 252 -7.22 -13.90 -23.05
C GLY A 252 -5.88 -14.40 -22.49
N ALA A 253 -5.28 -13.75 -21.49
CA ALA A 253 -4.03 -14.22 -20.90
C ALA A 253 -4.22 -15.61 -20.25
N PRO A 254 -3.36 -16.61 -20.56
CA PRO A 254 -3.47 -17.97 -20.07
C PRO A 254 -2.87 -18.14 -18.68
N THR A 255 -3.04 -17.15 -17.80
CA THR A 255 -2.44 -17.17 -16.45
C THR A 255 -3.49 -17.40 -15.39
N GLU A 256 -3.12 -18.14 -14.34
CA GLU A 256 -3.89 -18.35 -13.12
C GLU A 256 -3.09 -17.95 -11.91
N TRP A 257 -3.80 -17.57 -10.84
CA TRP A 257 -3.21 -17.21 -9.56
C TRP A 257 -3.72 -18.12 -8.46
N MET A 258 -2.82 -18.54 -7.57
CA MET A 258 -3.15 -19.39 -6.42
C MET A 258 -2.55 -18.82 -5.13
N PRO A 259 -3.31 -18.85 -4.02
CA PRO A 259 -2.74 -18.67 -2.69
C PRO A 259 -1.88 -19.88 -2.32
N LEU A 260 -0.82 -19.64 -1.55
CA LEU A 260 -0.07 -20.69 -0.87
C LEU A 260 -0.36 -20.60 0.65
N ASP A 261 0.47 -21.20 1.51
CA ASP A 261 0.23 -21.22 2.97
C ASP A 261 0.05 -19.83 3.60
N LEU A 262 0.74 -18.84 3.04
CA LEU A 262 0.71 -17.45 3.51
C LEU A 262 0.83 -16.49 2.33
N VAL A 263 -0.19 -15.69 2.12
CA VAL A 263 -0.26 -14.72 1.02
C VAL A 263 0.29 -13.38 1.50
N VAL A 264 1.27 -12.84 0.77
CA VAL A 264 1.81 -11.52 1.08
C VAL A 264 0.83 -10.44 0.64
N SER A 265 0.44 -9.57 1.56
CA SER A 265 -0.26 -8.33 1.24
C SER A 265 0.76 -7.25 0.89
N ASN A 266 0.86 -6.90 -0.39
CA ASN A 266 1.53 -5.67 -0.80
C ASN A 266 0.51 -4.53 -0.72
N ALA A 267 0.37 -3.99 0.49
CA ALA A 267 -0.65 -3.03 0.86
C ALA A 267 -0.37 -1.62 0.30
N GLY A 268 -1.43 -0.90 -0.05
CA GLY A 268 -1.46 0.55 -0.05
C GLY A 268 -2.13 1.02 1.23
N GLY A 269 -1.65 2.10 1.80
CA GLY A 269 -2.23 2.68 3.00
C GLY A 269 -2.57 4.15 2.80
N VAL A 270 -3.75 4.55 3.25
CA VAL A 270 -4.17 5.95 3.26
C VAL A 270 -3.89 6.60 4.60
N ALA A 271 -3.25 7.75 4.57
CA ALA A 271 -2.85 8.55 5.71
C ALA A 271 -3.15 10.03 5.48
N VAL A 272 -3.31 10.77 6.58
CA VAL A 272 -3.54 12.22 6.55
C VAL A 272 -2.33 12.91 7.17
N PRO A 273 -1.66 13.85 6.46
CA PRO A 273 -0.59 14.65 7.02
C PRO A 273 -1.06 15.54 8.15
N LEU A 274 -0.22 15.66 9.21
CA LEU A 274 -0.50 16.55 10.35
C LEU A 274 -0.62 18.02 9.94
N ALA A 275 0.06 18.42 8.88
CA ALA A 275 0.08 19.78 8.34
C ALA A 275 -0.74 19.93 7.05
N SER A 276 -1.84 19.17 6.90
CA SER A 276 -2.78 19.33 5.79
C SER A 276 -3.37 20.74 5.77
N ASN A 277 -3.39 21.34 4.58
CA ASN A 277 -3.99 22.67 4.37
C ASN A 277 -5.51 22.59 4.16
N ASN A 278 -6.02 21.40 3.78
CA ASN A 278 -7.42 21.16 3.47
C ASN A 278 -7.95 19.96 4.27
N PRO A 279 -8.04 20.10 5.64
CA PRO A 279 -8.27 18.96 6.52
C PRO A 279 -9.66 18.33 6.38
N HIS A 280 -10.71 19.07 5.97
CA HIS A 280 -12.03 18.50 5.73
C HIS A 280 -12.01 17.60 4.49
N SER A 281 -11.42 18.08 3.41
CA SER A 281 -11.25 17.33 2.16
C SER A 281 -10.38 16.07 2.38
N ALA A 282 -9.31 16.22 3.15
CA ALA A 282 -8.41 15.12 3.47
C ALA A 282 -9.12 13.98 4.21
N LEU A 283 -9.86 14.30 5.26
CA LEU A 283 -10.61 13.30 6.04
C LEU A 283 -11.78 12.72 5.25
N LEU A 284 -12.52 13.55 4.48
CA LEU A 284 -13.61 13.07 3.63
C LEU A 284 -13.09 12.09 2.58
N PHE A 285 -11.94 12.38 1.95
CA PHE A 285 -11.35 11.51 0.96
C PHE A 285 -10.77 10.23 1.57
N ALA A 286 -10.13 10.31 2.73
CA ALA A 286 -9.68 9.12 3.47
C ALA A 286 -10.86 8.22 3.86
N ASP A 287 -11.95 8.80 4.39
CA ASP A 287 -13.20 8.06 4.68
C ASP A 287 -13.78 7.42 3.42
N PHE A 288 -13.81 8.14 2.28
CA PHE A 288 -14.29 7.61 1.00
C PHE A 288 -13.49 6.40 0.52
N LEU A 289 -12.14 6.46 0.54
CA LEU A 289 -11.31 5.35 0.06
C LEU A 289 -11.54 4.05 0.82
N ILE A 290 -11.82 4.14 2.12
CA ILE A 290 -12.08 2.97 2.98
C ILE A 290 -13.56 2.69 3.22
N SER A 291 -14.47 3.47 2.62
CA SER A 291 -15.91 3.20 2.65
C SER A 291 -16.25 1.94 1.86
N PRO A 292 -17.42 1.32 2.08
CA PRO A 292 -17.90 0.20 1.26
C PRO A 292 -17.90 0.51 -0.24
N GLU A 293 -18.23 1.75 -0.62
CA GLU A 293 -18.21 2.21 -2.01
C GLU A 293 -16.79 2.29 -2.58
N GLY A 294 -15.85 2.91 -1.86
CA GLY A 294 -14.44 2.97 -2.25
C GLY A 294 -13.81 1.58 -2.39
N GLN A 295 -14.07 0.70 -1.43
CA GLN A 295 -13.60 -0.68 -1.46
C GLN A 295 -14.16 -1.48 -2.65
N LYS A 296 -15.43 -1.27 -2.99
CA LYS A 296 -16.06 -1.86 -4.18
C LYS A 296 -15.38 -1.39 -5.47
N ILE A 297 -15.02 -0.10 -5.56
CA ILE A 297 -14.30 0.45 -6.72
C ILE A 297 -12.93 -0.22 -6.87
N PHE A 298 -12.16 -0.34 -5.79
CA PHE A 298 -10.88 -1.03 -5.81
C PHE A 298 -11.01 -2.48 -6.28
N GLU A 299 -12.01 -3.21 -5.80
CA GLU A 299 -12.21 -4.62 -6.15
C GLU A 299 -12.74 -4.82 -7.58
N GLU A 300 -13.81 -4.14 -7.95
CA GLU A 300 -14.50 -4.40 -9.22
C GLU A 300 -13.81 -3.77 -10.42
N ARG A 301 -13.32 -2.53 -10.30
CA ARG A 301 -12.68 -1.84 -11.43
C ARG A 301 -11.21 -2.17 -11.58
N PHE A 302 -10.47 -2.26 -10.46
CA PHE A 302 -9.01 -2.40 -10.48
C PHE A 302 -8.52 -3.77 -10.05
N ARG A 303 -9.43 -4.68 -9.67
CA ARG A 303 -9.12 -6.06 -9.26
C ARG A 303 -8.20 -6.17 -8.04
N PHE A 304 -8.01 -5.10 -7.29
CA PHE A 304 -7.34 -5.17 -6.00
C PHE A 304 -8.16 -6.01 -5.01
N ALA A 305 -7.50 -6.60 -4.05
CA ALA A 305 -8.17 -7.11 -2.87
C ALA A 305 -8.40 -5.98 -1.87
N THR A 306 -9.37 -6.16 -0.99
CA THR A 306 -9.70 -5.21 0.05
C THR A 306 -9.58 -5.86 1.43
N PRO A 307 -9.00 -5.16 2.43
CA PRO A 307 -8.80 -5.74 3.75
C PRO A 307 -10.10 -6.16 4.45
N SER A 308 -11.19 -5.44 4.20
CA SER A 308 -12.51 -5.68 4.79
C SER A 308 -13.17 -6.99 4.32
N LYS A 309 -12.65 -7.63 3.25
CA LYS A 309 -13.21 -8.86 2.69
C LYS A 309 -12.38 -10.08 3.10
N HIS A 310 -13.07 -11.18 3.42
CA HIS A 310 -12.46 -12.48 3.66
C HIS A 310 -12.30 -13.26 2.36
N TYR A 311 -11.08 -13.77 2.06
CA TYR A 311 -10.74 -14.45 0.81
C TYR A 311 -10.51 -15.97 0.97
N GLY A 312 -10.70 -16.52 2.16
CA GLY A 312 -10.50 -17.96 2.43
C GLY A 312 -9.03 -18.39 2.59
N PHE A 313 -8.08 -17.46 2.61
CA PHE A 313 -6.65 -17.72 2.85
C PHE A 313 -6.06 -16.74 3.86
N LYS A 314 -4.92 -17.11 4.46
CA LYS A 314 -4.19 -16.27 5.41
C LYS A 314 -3.40 -15.19 4.66
N ARG A 315 -3.56 -13.94 5.09
CA ARG A 315 -2.77 -12.79 4.63
C ARG A 315 -1.70 -12.42 5.63
N TRP A 316 -0.62 -11.86 5.14
CA TRP A 316 0.46 -11.33 5.97
C TRP A 316 0.88 -9.95 5.47
N TYR A 317 0.92 -9.02 6.40
CA TYR A 317 1.42 -7.66 6.21
C TYR A 317 2.85 -7.63 6.76
N PRO A 318 3.87 -7.60 5.89
CA PRO A 318 5.27 -7.78 6.28
C PRO A 318 5.78 -6.76 7.29
N GLU A 319 5.21 -5.58 7.28
CA GLU A 319 5.60 -4.44 8.09
C GLU A 319 4.94 -4.43 9.48
N LYS A 320 3.84 -5.15 9.63
CA LYS A 320 2.99 -5.06 10.83
C LYS A 320 3.71 -5.48 12.09
N GLY A 321 3.68 -4.59 13.09
CA GLY A 321 4.29 -4.81 14.40
C GLY A 321 5.81 -4.59 14.45
N LEU A 322 6.41 -4.06 13.37
CA LEU A 322 7.83 -3.75 13.30
C LEU A 322 8.07 -2.23 13.37
N THR A 323 9.21 -1.84 13.92
CA THR A 323 9.78 -0.50 13.70
C THR A 323 10.39 -0.40 12.31
N THR A 324 10.66 0.81 11.82
CA THR A 324 11.33 1.02 10.52
C THR A 324 12.66 0.26 10.45
N ASP A 325 13.51 0.38 11.46
CA ASP A 325 14.80 -0.33 11.53
C ASP A 325 14.65 -1.86 11.53
N GLN A 326 13.65 -2.38 12.25
CA GLN A 326 13.38 -3.81 12.29
C GLN A 326 12.92 -4.32 10.93
N TYR A 327 12.10 -3.55 10.23
CA TYR A 327 11.65 -3.91 8.90
C TYR A 327 12.79 -3.88 7.86
N GLU A 328 13.64 -2.86 7.89
CA GLU A 328 14.83 -2.79 7.02
C GLU A 328 15.76 -3.98 7.24
N LYS A 329 16.09 -4.32 8.50
CA LYS A 329 16.89 -5.51 8.83
C LYS A 329 16.24 -6.82 8.36
N ALA A 330 14.91 -6.91 8.47
CA ALA A 330 14.17 -8.07 7.98
C ALA A 330 14.26 -8.18 6.45
N GLN A 331 14.07 -7.07 5.72
CA GLN A 331 14.20 -7.02 4.26
C GLN A 331 15.61 -7.40 3.80
N ASP A 332 16.65 -6.91 4.45
CA ASP A 332 18.04 -7.26 4.13
C ASP A 332 18.29 -8.77 4.30
N ARG A 333 17.77 -9.36 5.38
CA ARG A 333 17.85 -10.81 5.60
C ARG A 333 17.10 -11.59 4.50
N TRP A 334 15.89 -11.18 4.15
CA TRP A 334 15.12 -11.84 3.10
C TRP A 334 15.80 -11.72 1.73
N LEU A 335 16.33 -10.55 1.41
CA LEU A 335 17.09 -10.34 0.17
C LEU A 335 18.34 -11.22 0.10
N LYS A 336 19.06 -11.36 1.22
CA LYS A 336 20.23 -12.27 1.30
C LYS A 336 19.79 -13.71 1.02
N LEU A 337 18.74 -14.19 1.68
CA LEU A 337 18.21 -15.53 1.46
C LEU A 337 17.71 -15.72 0.02
N LEU A 338 17.00 -14.75 -0.56
CA LEU A 338 16.57 -14.80 -1.96
C LEU A 338 17.76 -15.03 -2.90
N ARG A 339 18.83 -14.26 -2.73
CA ARG A 339 20.05 -14.40 -3.55
C ARG A 339 20.77 -15.73 -3.35
N GLU A 340 20.71 -16.30 -2.15
CA GLU A 340 21.32 -17.58 -1.82
C GLU A 340 20.62 -18.77 -2.47
N VAL A 341 19.28 -18.71 -2.57
CA VAL A 341 18.46 -19.82 -3.05
C VAL A 341 18.08 -19.73 -4.54
N THR A 342 18.44 -18.63 -5.20
CA THR A 342 18.12 -18.42 -6.62
C THR A 342 19.39 -18.44 -7.46
N ARG A 343 19.20 -18.68 -8.76
CA ARG A 343 20.23 -18.46 -9.79
C ARG A 343 19.86 -17.25 -10.64
N LYS A 344 20.89 -16.54 -11.09
CA LYS A 344 20.76 -15.40 -12.00
C LYS A 344 20.39 -15.86 -13.40
#